data_19ef1b58551b2a741b229a280dcb505e
#
_entry.id   19ef1b58551b2a741b229a280dcb505e
#
_cell.length_a   1.000
_cell.length_b   1.000
_cell.length_c   1.000
_cell.angle_alpha   90.00
_cell.angle_beta   90.00
_cell.angle_gamma   90.00
#
_symmetry.space_group_name_H-M   'P 1'
#
loop_
_entity.id
_entity.type
_entity.pdbx_description
1 polymer ?
#
loop_
_entity_poly.entity_id
_entity_poly.type
_entity_poly.pdbx_seq_one_letter_code
_entity_poly.pdbx_strand_id
1 'polypeptide(L)'
;MHAWPASEVPALPGKGRDLRIHDTATGGRITLDPGPVARIYVCGITPYDATHMGHAATYNAFDLVQRVWLDTKRQVHYVQNVTDVDDPLLERAVRDGQDWTELAERETALFREDMTALRMLPPQHYIGAVEAIPGIVPLVERLRDAGAAYDLDGDTYFSVDADPHFGEVSGLDAEAMRLLSAERGGDPERPGKKNPLDPMLWMAARPGEPSWDGASLGEGRPGWHIECVAIALDHLGMGFDIQGGGSDLAFPHHEMGASHAQALTGEHPFAQAYVHAGMVGLDGEKMSKSRGNLVFVSALRRDGVDPAAIRLALLSRHYRSDWEWTGQVLADAVERLARWRAAVSRPDGPSADALVEEVREALADDLDSPAALAAVDRWAALQGAEGGTDEGAPGLVSRTVDALLGVAL
;
A
#
# COMPACT_ATOMS: atom_id res chain seq x y z
N MET A 1 16.24 -3.00 -5.91
CA MET A 1 16.13 -4.16 -5.00
C MET A 1 15.38 -5.33 -5.66
N HIS A 2 15.36 -6.54 -5.05
CA HIS A 2 14.53 -7.66 -5.52
C HIS A 2 13.27 -7.77 -4.66
N ALA A 3 12.10 -7.88 -5.32
CA ALA A 3 10.84 -8.21 -4.66
C ALA A 3 10.82 -9.68 -4.20
N TRP A 4 9.73 -10.11 -3.60
CA TRP A 4 9.49 -11.51 -3.23
C TRP A 4 8.96 -12.32 -4.42
N PRO A 5 9.03 -13.67 -4.37
CA PRO A 5 8.54 -14.51 -5.45
C PRO A 5 7.02 -14.41 -5.62
N ALA A 6 6.55 -14.35 -6.87
CA ALA A 6 5.14 -14.33 -7.18
C ALA A 6 4.48 -15.70 -6.88
N SER A 7 3.31 -15.68 -6.27
CA SER A 7 2.42 -16.84 -6.24
C SER A 7 1.74 -16.98 -7.59
N GLU A 8 1.54 -18.21 -8.04
CA GLU A 8 0.71 -18.47 -9.22
C GLU A 8 -0.75 -18.06 -8.93
N VAL A 9 -1.36 -17.35 -9.88
CA VAL A 9 -2.77 -16.95 -9.83
C VAL A 9 -3.54 -17.85 -10.80
N PRO A 10 -4.45 -18.72 -10.31
CA PRO A 10 -5.20 -19.61 -11.17
C PRO A 10 -6.09 -18.86 -12.18
N ALA A 11 -6.14 -19.34 -13.41
CA ALA A 11 -7.07 -18.79 -14.39
C ALA A 11 -8.51 -19.24 -14.09
N LEU A 12 -9.45 -18.28 -14.16
CA LEU A 12 -10.88 -18.53 -14.02
C LEU A 12 -11.59 -18.51 -15.38
N PRO A 13 -12.70 -19.26 -15.54
CA PRO A 13 -13.58 -19.15 -16.70
C PRO A 13 -14.15 -17.73 -16.83
N GLY A 14 -14.32 -17.27 -18.06
CA GLY A 14 -14.89 -15.94 -18.34
C GLY A 14 -13.91 -14.80 -18.06
N LYS A 15 -14.47 -13.66 -17.75
CA LYS A 15 -13.74 -12.39 -17.50
C LYS A 15 -14.37 -11.68 -16.30
N GLY A 16 -13.54 -11.08 -15.45
CA GLY A 16 -13.95 -10.23 -14.35
C GLY A 16 -14.60 -8.93 -14.79
N ARG A 17 -15.05 -8.14 -13.82
CA ARG A 17 -15.71 -6.83 -14.00
C ARG A 17 -14.72 -5.69 -13.83
N ASP A 18 -14.98 -4.55 -14.44
CA ASP A 18 -14.17 -3.35 -14.25
C ASP A 18 -14.27 -2.85 -12.82
N LEU A 19 -13.14 -2.43 -12.28
CA LEU A 19 -13.03 -1.98 -10.88
C LEU A 19 -13.68 -0.61 -10.70
N ARG A 20 -14.64 -0.54 -9.79
CA ARG A 20 -15.14 0.70 -9.19
C ARG A 20 -14.50 0.83 -7.82
N ILE A 21 -13.79 1.94 -7.58
CA ILE A 21 -13.04 2.11 -6.32
C ILE A 21 -13.27 3.52 -5.77
N HIS A 22 -13.24 3.65 -4.47
CA HIS A 22 -13.32 4.96 -3.82
C HIS A 22 -12.02 5.73 -4.05
N ASP A 23 -12.16 6.90 -4.64
CA ASP A 23 -11.09 7.86 -4.81
C ASP A 23 -11.18 8.94 -3.74
N THR A 24 -10.08 9.15 -3.00
CA THR A 24 -10.02 10.14 -1.92
C THR A 24 -10.15 11.56 -2.45
N ALA A 25 -9.58 11.87 -3.60
CA ALA A 25 -9.60 13.22 -4.17
C ALA A 25 -11.03 13.66 -4.53
N THR A 26 -11.82 12.78 -5.11
CA THR A 26 -13.23 13.09 -5.46
C THR A 26 -14.22 12.82 -4.31
N GLY A 27 -13.78 12.10 -3.28
CA GLY A 27 -14.63 11.65 -2.18
C GLY A 27 -15.71 10.65 -2.59
N GLY A 28 -15.61 10.06 -3.79
CA GLY A 28 -16.60 9.18 -4.38
C GLY A 28 -16.03 7.92 -4.99
N ARG A 29 -16.93 7.02 -5.43
CA ARG A 29 -16.51 5.84 -6.20
C ARG A 29 -16.42 6.18 -7.67
N ILE A 30 -15.29 5.92 -8.27
CA ILE A 30 -15.04 6.08 -9.70
C ILE A 30 -14.81 4.70 -10.35
N THR A 31 -15.15 4.57 -11.61
CA THR A 31 -14.81 3.39 -12.41
C THR A 31 -13.48 3.65 -13.08
N LEU A 32 -12.50 2.79 -12.81
CA LEU A 32 -11.22 2.84 -13.50
C LEU A 32 -11.29 2.01 -14.79
N ASP A 33 -10.86 2.62 -15.87
CA ASP A 33 -10.70 1.97 -17.17
C ASP A 33 -9.22 2.06 -17.62
N PRO A 34 -8.33 1.35 -16.93
CA PRO A 34 -6.95 1.27 -17.36
C PRO A 34 -6.88 0.61 -18.74
N GLY A 35 -5.91 0.99 -19.54
CA GLY A 35 -5.64 0.33 -20.81
C GLY A 35 -5.28 -1.15 -20.63
N PRO A 36 -4.62 -1.78 -21.63
CA PRO A 36 -4.17 -3.17 -21.53
C PRO A 36 -3.22 -3.44 -20.37
N VAL A 37 -2.53 -2.39 -19.90
CA VAL A 37 -1.62 -2.42 -18.75
C VAL A 37 -2.14 -1.44 -17.71
N ALA A 38 -2.64 -1.96 -16.59
CA ALA A 38 -3.02 -1.17 -15.42
C ALA A 38 -1.77 -0.80 -14.61
N ARG A 39 -1.63 0.49 -14.26
CA ARG A 39 -0.44 1.05 -13.60
C ARG A 39 -0.77 1.45 -12.17
N ILE A 40 -0.03 0.90 -11.21
CA ILE A 40 -0.26 1.18 -9.80
C ILE A 40 1.06 1.46 -9.08
N TYR A 41 1.08 2.53 -8.29
CA TYR A 41 2.12 2.82 -7.31
C TYR A 41 1.56 2.67 -5.91
N VAL A 42 2.23 1.91 -5.07
CA VAL A 42 1.87 1.80 -3.65
C VAL A 42 3.07 2.18 -2.79
N CYS A 43 2.88 3.14 -1.90
CA CYS A 43 3.93 3.54 -0.96
C CYS A 43 4.35 2.37 -0.09
N GLY A 44 5.66 2.17 0.01
CA GLY A 44 6.29 1.09 0.74
C GLY A 44 6.45 1.37 2.23
N ILE A 45 7.15 0.48 2.89
CA ILE A 45 7.48 0.61 4.32
C ILE A 45 8.75 1.43 4.53
N THR A 46 8.86 2.07 5.71
CA THR A 46 10.14 2.43 6.31
C THR A 46 10.58 1.23 7.17
N PRO A 47 11.66 0.51 6.79
CA PRO A 47 11.99 -0.80 7.34
C PRO A 47 12.79 -0.69 8.66
N TYR A 48 12.17 -0.15 9.70
CA TYR A 48 12.76 -0.06 11.05
C TYR A 48 12.10 -1.02 12.06
N ASP A 49 11.08 -1.77 11.63
CA ASP A 49 10.39 -2.82 12.39
C ASP A 49 9.69 -3.82 11.45
N ALA A 50 9.39 -5.02 11.97
CA ALA A 50 8.65 -6.05 11.27
C ALA A 50 7.28 -5.58 10.76
N THR A 51 6.72 -6.32 9.80
CA THR A 51 5.39 -6.10 9.26
C THR A 51 4.32 -6.27 10.32
N HIS A 52 3.68 -5.18 10.75
CA HIS A 52 2.51 -5.27 11.63
C HIS A 52 1.21 -5.41 10.80
N MET A 53 0.10 -5.77 11.48
CA MET A 53 -1.17 -6.03 10.82
C MET A 53 -1.71 -4.83 10.03
N GLY A 54 -1.39 -3.59 10.41
CA GLY A 54 -1.72 -2.39 9.63
C GLY A 54 -1.05 -2.38 8.26
N HIS A 55 0.25 -2.65 8.18
CA HIS A 55 0.96 -2.80 6.90
C HIS A 55 0.35 -3.94 6.08
N ALA A 56 0.13 -5.10 6.71
CA ALA A 56 -0.46 -6.25 6.02
C ALA A 56 -1.86 -5.94 5.44
N ALA A 57 -2.70 -5.17 6.16
CA ALA A 57 -4.01 -4.75 5.69
C ALA A 57 -3.91 -3.84 4.46
N THR A 58 -2.98 -2.86 4.48
CA THR A 58 -2.73 -1.97 3.35
C THR A 58 -2.33 -2.76 2.10
N TYR A 59 -1.31 -3.61 2.19
CA TYR A 59 -0.85 -4.38 1.02
C TYR A 59 -1.85 -5.43 0.56
N ASN A 60 -2.67 -5.98 1.47
CA ASN A 60 -3.77 -6.87 1.11
C ASN A 60 -4.83 -6.16 0.24
N ALA A 61 -5.14 -4.90 0.50
CA ALA A 61 -6.06 -4.12 -0.33
C ALA A 61 -5.54 -3.97 -1.76
N PHE A 62 -4.26 -3.63 -1.94
CA PHE A 62 -3.66 -3.46 -3.27
C PHE A 62 -3.35 -4.78 -3.98
N ASP A 63 -3.18 -5.87 -3.25
CA ASP A 63 -3.17 -7.22 -3.81
C ASP A 63 -4.55 -7.58 -4.41
N LEU A 64 -5.64 -7.22 -3.74
CA LEU A 64 -6.98 -7.39 -4.31
C LEU A 64 -7.19 -6.57 -5.59
N VAL A 65 -6.72 -5.32 -5.64
CA VAL A 65 -6.75 -4.49 -6.87
C VAL A 65 -6.08 -5.24 -8.03
N GLN A 66 -4.86 -5.76 -7.79
CA GLN A 66 -4.12 -6.51 -8.81
C GLN A 66 -4.91 -7.74 -9.28
N ARG A 67 -5.47 -8.53 -8.35
CA ARG A 67 -6.25 -9.73 -8.66
C ARG A 67 -7.51 -9.44 -9.47
N VAL A 68 -8.22 -8.36 -9.15
CA VAL A 68 -9.37 -7.90 -9.94
C VAL A 68 -8.93 -7.55 -11.36
N TRP A 69 -7.84 -6.80 -11.53
CA TRP A 69 -7.34 -6.46 -12.87
C TRP A 69 -6.83 -7.67 -13.66
N LEU A 70 -6.15 -8.61 -13.02
CA LEU A 70 -5.71 -9.86 -13.64
C LEU A 70 -6.92 -10.71 -14.14
N ASP A 71 -8.00 -10.77 -13.36
CA ASP A 71 -9.22 -11.48 -13.77
C ASP A 71 -9.94 -10.79 -14.94
N THR A 72 -9.79 -9.46 -15.09
CA THR A 72 -10.21 -8.73 -16.29
C THR A 72 -9.25 -8.92 -17.48
N LYS A 73 -8.22 -9.79 -17.35
CA LYS A 73 -7.22 -10.08 -18.37
C LYS A 73 -6.32 -8.89 -18.74
N ARG A 74 -6.20 -7.91 -17.85
CA ARG A 74 -5.21 -6.84 -17.96
C ARG A 74 -3.87 -7.30 -17.42
N GLN A 75 -2.78 -6.74 -17.94
CA GLN A 75 -1.49 -6.79 -17.28
C GLN A 75 -1.47 -5.75 -16.15
N VAL A 76 -0.71 -6.00 -15.09
CA VAL A 76 -0.55 -5.04 -14.01
C VAL A 76 0.91 -4.62 -13.96
N HIS A 77 1.16 -3.33 -13.99
CA HIS A 77 2.48 -2.74 -13.76
C HIS A 77 2.48 -2.10 -12.37
N TYR A 78 2.98 -2.86 -11.41
CA TYR A 78 3.02 -2.48 -10.00
C TYR A 78 4.43 -2.02 -9.61
N VAL A 79 4.50 -0.83 -9.04
CA VAL A 79 5.72 -0.21 -8.50
C VAL A 79 5.54 0.05 -7.00
N GLN A 80 6.53 -0.30 -6.23
CA GLN A 80 6.57 -0.07 -4.78
C GLN A 80 7.97 0.33 -4.35
N ASN A 81 8.07 1.33 -3.48
CA ASN A 81 9.34 1.71 -2.87
C ASN A 81 9.60 0.98 -1.54
N VAL A 82 10.83 1.14 -1.06
CA VAL A 82 11.23 0.95 0.34
C VAL A 82 11.90 2.24 0.78
N THR A 83 11.39 2.88 1.82
CA THR A 83 12.03 4.06 2.41
C THR A 83 13.15 3.59 3.34
N ASP A 84 14.25 3.13 2.72
CA ASP A 84 15.42 2.54 3.40
C ASP A 84 16.43 3.58 3.92
N VAL A 85 16.06 4.86 3.88
CA VAL A 85 16.69 5.96 4.60
C VAL A 85 15.63 6.97 5.03
N ASP A 86 15.47 7.17 6.34
CA ASP A 86 14.51 8.12 6.91
C ASP A 86 14.81 8.35 8.39
N ASP A 87 14.37 9.46 8.97
CA ASP A 87 14.60 9.81 10.38
C ASP A 87 14.21 8.68 11.34
N PRO A 88 13.00 8.08 11.26
CA PRO A 88 12.62 6.98 12.15
C PRO A 88 13.53 5.76 12.10
N LEU A 89 14.08 5.45 10.92
CA LEU A 89 15.03 4.35 10.75
C LEU A 89 16.37 4.67 11.43
N LEU A 90 16.89 5.88 11.21
CA LEU A 90 18.15 6.34 11.78
C LEU A 90 18.06 6.44 13.30
N GLU A 91 16.99 7.02 13.83
CA GLU A 91 16.73 7.09 15.28
C GLU A 91 16.65 5.71 15.91
N ARG A 92 16.00 4.77 15.24
CA ARG A 92 15.90 3.38 15.71
C ARG A 92 17.26 2.71 15.75
N ALA A 93 18.07 2.87 14.71
CA ALA A 93 19.41 2.31 14.63
C ALA A 93 20.32 2.85 15.74
N VAL A 94 20.31 4.16 15.97
CA VAL A 94 21.06 4.81 17.05
C VAL A 94 20.59 4.33 18.43
N ARG A 95 19.28 4.26 18.67
CA ARG A 95 18.72 3.81 19.94
C ARG A 95 19.14 2.38 20.28
N ASP A 96 19.16 1.50 19.29
CA ASP A 96 19.42 0.07 19.46
C ASP A 96 20.94 -0.27 19.27
N GLY A 97 21.77 0.74 18.98
CA GLY A 97 23.22 0.56 18.77
C GLY A 97 23.55 -0.32 17.56
N GLN A 98 22.74 -0.26 16.49
CA GLN A 98 22.86 -1.04 15.26
C GLN A 98 23.28 -0.14 14.08
N ASP A 99 23.86 -0.76 13.06
CA ASP A 99 23.99 -0.11 11.75
C ASP A 99 22.62 0.02 11.08
N TRP A 100 22.33 1.20 10.56
CA TRP A 100 21.01 1.47 9.95
C TRP A 100 20.78 0.71 8.64
N THR A 101 21.85 0.41 7.87
CA THR A 101 21.75 -0.38 6.63
C THR A 101 21.44 -1.85 6.94
N GLU A 102 22.14 -2.42 7.94
CA GLU A 102 21.87 -3.79 8.42
C GLU A 102 20.43 -3.91 8.97
N LEU A 103 19.96 -2.87 9.69
CA LEU A 103 18.58 -2.82 10.18
C LEU A 103 17.60 -2.81 9.02
N ALA A 104 17.79 -1.92 8.04
CA ALA A 104 16.91 -1.79 6.87
C ALA A 104 16.86 -3.07 6.03
N GLU A 105 18.01 -3.70 5.78
CA GLU A 105 18.10 -4.95 5.04
C GLU A 105 17.36 -6.09 5.74
N ARG A 106 17.56 -6.24 7.05
CA ARG A 106 16.93 -7.29 7.86
C ARG A 106 15.41 -7.15 7.86
N GLU A 107 14.89 -5.95 8.14
CA GLU A 107 13.46 -5.72 8.22
C GLU A 107 12.79 -5.80 6.84
N THR A 108 13.49 -5.38 5.77
CA THR A 108 13.03 -5.56 4.39
C THR A 108 13.00 -7.05 4.00
N ALA A 109 13.96 -7.84 4.43
CA ALA A 109 13.96 -9.30 4.21
C ALA A 109 12.77 -9.95 4.92
N LEU A 110 12.52 -9.59 6.18
CA LEU A 110 11.37 -10.08 6.95
C LEU A 110 10.02 -9.68 6.32
N PHE A 111 9.91 -8.43 5.83
CA PHE A 111 8.74 -7.98 5.07
C PHE A 111 8.48 -8.87 3.86
N ARG A 112 9.52 -9.16 3.05
CA ARG A 112 9.38 -10.04 1.89
C ARG A 112 8.93 -11.46 2.25
N GLU A 113 9.42 -12.00 3.38
CA GLU A 113 8.96 -13.30 3.88
C GLU A 113 7.49 -13.26 4.28
N ASP A 114 7.04 -12.20 4.95
CA ASP A 114 5.66 -12.03 5.38
C ASP A 114 4.73 -11.87 4.16
N MET A 115 5.11 -11.06 3.17
CA MET A 115 4.33 -10.90 1.92
C MET A 115 4.24 -12.21 1.14
N THR A 116 5.33 -12.98 1.07
CA THR A 116 5.34 -14.31 0.46
C THR A 116 4.37 -15.25 1.18
N ALA A 117 4.43 -15.31 2.50
CA ALA A 117 3.57 -16.18 3.29
C ALA A 117 2.08 -15.83 3.15
N LEU A 118 1.77 -14.53 3.09
CA LEU A 118 0.42 -14.02 2.85
C LEU A 118 -0.02 -14.10 1.37
N ARG A 119 0.83 -14.63 0.47
CA ARG A 119 0.57 -14.76 -0.98
C ARG A 119 0.20 -13.43 -1.65
N MET A 120 0.78 -12.33 -1.17
CA MET A 120 0.68 -11.03 -1.83
C MET A 120 1.44 -11.05 -3.16
N LEU A 121 0.86 -10.48 -4.21
CA LEU A 121 1.53 -10.38 -5.50
C LEU A 121 2.65 -9.33 -5.42
N PRO A 122 3.87 -9.65 -5.89
CA PRO A 122 5.00 -8.73 -5.78
C PRO A 122 4.91 -7.59 -6.80
N PRO A 123 5.54 -6.44 -6.51
CA PRO A 123 5.75 -5.40 -7.52
C PRO A 123 6.75 -5.88 -8.58
N GLN A 124 6.59 -5.40 -9.82
CA GLN A 124 7.59 -5.56 -10.88
C GLN A 124 8.84 -4.71 -10.59
N HIS A 125 8.64 -3.54 -9.97
CA HIS A 125 9.72 -2.65 -9.54
C HIS A 125 9.62 -2.41 -8.04
N TYR A 126 10.62 -2.90 -7.31
CA TYR A 126 10.77 -2.77 -5.86
C TYR A 126 12.05 -1.98 -5.59
N ILE A 127 11.92 -0.69 -5.29
CA ILE A 127 13.03 0.28 -5.36
C ILE A 127 13.30 0.87 -3.97
N GLY A 128 14.56 0.82 -3.51
CA GLY A 128 14.99 1.53 -2.31
C GLY A 128 15.09 3.05 -2.54
N ALA A 129 14.77 3.84 -1.52
CA ALA A 129 14.96 5.29 -1.57
C ALA A 129 16.43 5.64 -1.84
N VAL A 130 17.36 4.93 -1.20
CA VAL A 130 18.82 5.08 -1.43
C VAL A 130 19.19 4.81 -2.89
N GLU A 131 18.60 3.77 -3.50
CA GLU A 131 18.82 3.43 -4.92
C GLU A 131 18.30 4.53 -5.86
N ALA A 132 17.26 5.26 -5.44
CA ALA A 132 16.64 6.32 -6.24
C ALA A 132 17.34 7.69 -6.13
N ILE A 133 18.21 7.92 -5.14
CA ILE A 133 18.85 9.23 -4.89
C ILE A 133 19.49 9.85 -6.13
N PRO A 134 20.26 9.12 -6.97
CA PRO A 134 20.83 9.68 -8.19
C PRO A 134 19.80 10.22 -9.19
N GLY A 135 18.58 9.67 -9.17
CA GLY A 135 17.46 10.17 -9.97
C GLY A 135 16.71 11.35 -9.34
N ILE A 136 16.74 11.45 -8.01
CA ILE A 136 16.05 12.51 -7.23
C ILE A 136 16.77 13.85 -7.40
N VAL A 137 18.10 13.89 -7.32
CA VAL A 137 18.89 15.11 -7.39
C VAL A 137 18.54 15.98 -8.60
N PRO A 138 18.53 15.46 -9.85
CA PRO A 138 18.14 16.25 -11.02
C PRO A 138 16.69 16.77 -10.97
N LEU A 139 15.78 16.07 -10.29
CA LEU A 139 14.38 16.53 -10.16
C LEU A 139 14.30 17.74 -9.22
N VAL A 140 15.03 17.71 -8.10
CA VAL A 140 15.09 18.84 -7.17
C VAL A 140 15.74 20.05 -7.84
N GLU A 141 16.83 19.84 -8.59
CA GLU A 141 17.45 20.91 -9.36
C GLU A 141 16.48 21.55 -10.36
N ARG A 142 15.71 20.74 -11.09
CA ARG A 142 14.68 21.22 -12.03
C ARG A 142 13.58 22.03 -11.32
N LEU A 143 13.11 21.60 -10.15
CA LEU A 143 12.14 22.36 -9.35
C LEU A 143 12.71 23.72 -8.93
N ARG A 144 14.00 23.76 -8.54
CA ARG A 144 14.70 25.01 -8.17
C ARG A 144 14.84 25.94 -9.38
N ASP A 145 15.28 25.41 -10.53
CA ASP A 145 15.44 26.18 -11.76
C ASP A 145 14.12 26.74 -12.30
N ALA A 146 13.00 26.01 -12.05
CA ALA A 146 11.65 26.45 -12.38
C ALA A 146 11.08 27.48 -11.37
N GLY A 147 11.81 27.79 -10.28
CA GLY A 147 11.34 28.68 -9.24
C GLY A 147 10.29 28.06 -8.29
N ALA A 148 10.06 26.76 -8.41
CA ALA A 148 9.16 26.00 -7.55
C ALA A 148 9.81 25.52 -6.24
N ALA A 149 11.13 25.74 -6.07
CA ALA A 149 11.86 25.44 -4.86
C ALA A 149 12.75 26.61 -4.44
N TYR A 150 13.16 26.61 -3.17
CA TYR A 150 14.04 27.63 -2.60
C TYR A 150 14.91 27.06 -1.48
N ASP A 151 16.04 27.70 -1.22
CA ASP A 151 16.96 27.32 -0.16
C ASP A 151 16.66 28.07 1.14
N LEU A 152 16.74 27.36 2.27
CA LEU A 152 16.56 27.89 3.62
C LEU A 152 17.54 27.21 4.58
N ASP A 153 18.51 27.95 5.12
CA ASP A 153 19.53 27.48 6.05
C ASP A 153 20.31 26.22 5.55
N GLY A 154 20.51 26.13 4.23
CA GLY A 154 21.21 25.03 3.59
C GLY A 154 20.31 23.88 3.12
N ASP A 155 19.07 23.79 3.58
CA ASP A 155 18.08 22.85 3.10
C ASP A 155 17.32 23.43 1.90
N THR A 156 16.81 22.57 1.00
CA THR A 156 15.98 23.00 -0.13
C THR A 156 14.52 22.60 0.13
N TYR A 157 13.62 23.57 0.02
CA TYR A 157 12.17 23.41 0.21
C TYR A 157 11.40 23.57 -1.09
N PHE A 158 10.36 22.80 -1.27
CA PHE A 158 9.35 23.03 -2.31
C PHE A 158 8.40 24.15 -1.87
N SER A 159 7.96 24.97 -2.82
CA SER A 159 6.90 25.94 -2.58
C SER A 159 5.56 25.36 -3.03
N VAL A 160 4.65 25.07 -2.09
CA VAL A 160 3.32 24.54 -2.43
C VAL A 160 2.52 25.51 -3.30
N ASP A 161 2.82 26.82 -3.25
CA ASP A 161 2.19 27.82 -4.10
C ASP A 161 2.59 27.69 -5.59
N ALA A 162 3.56 26.85 -5.93
CA ALA A 162 3.95 26.56 -7.31
C ALA A 162 2.99 25.59 -8.02
N ASP A 163 2.15 24.88 -7.25
CA ASP A 163 1.14 23.99 -7.80
C ASP A 163 -0.28 24.55 -7.58
N PRO A 164 -0.99 24.93 -8.64
CA PRO A 164 -2.35 25.44 -8.51
C PRO A 164 -3.38 24.40 -8.06
N HIS A 165 -3.01 23.11 -8.05
CA HIS A 165 -3.85 21.97 -7.68
C HIS A 165 -3.57 21.50 -6.24
N PHE A 166 -2.65 22.15 -5.51
CA PHE A 166 -2.36 21.77 -4.12
C PHE A 166 -3.61 21.84 -3.25
N GLY A 167 -3.91 20.75 -2.55
CA GLY A 167 -5.10 20.56 -1.71
C GLY A 167 -6.19 19.68 -2.35
N GLU A 168 -6.09 19.35 -3.63
CA GLU A 168 -7.10 18.55 -4.33
C GLU A 168 -7.09 17.06 -3.97
N VAL A 169 -5.96 16.51 -3.50
CA VAL A 169 -5.84 15.10 -3.14
C VAL A 169 -6.51 14.82 -1.79
N SER A 170 -6.21 15.63 -0.79
CA SER A 170 -6.71 15.41 0.57
C SER A 170 -8.06 16.08 0.84
N GLY A 171 -8.37 17.17 0.13
CA GLY A 171 -9.57 17.97 0.34
C GLY A 171 -9.63 18.64 1.72
N LEU A 172 -8.50 18.73 2.43
CA LEU A 172 -8.40 19.30 3.77
C LEU A 172 -8.32 20.82 3.72
N ASP A 173 -8.82 21.48 4.76
CA ASP A 173 -8.58 22.91 4.95
C ASP A 173 -7.16 23.19 5.46
N ALA A 174 -6.73 24.46 5.35
CA ALA A 174 -5.36 24.87 5.70
C ALA A 174 -4.99 24.62 7.18
N GLU A 175 -5.96 24.71 8.10
CA GLU A 175 -5.71 24.47 9.52
C GLU A 175 -5.47 22.98 9.80
N ALA A 176 -6.32 22.10 9.23
CA ALA A 176 -6.16 20.66 9.32
C ALA A 176 -4.83 20.20 8.68
N MET A 177 -4.49 20.75 7.50
CA MET A 177 -3.20 20.47 6.85
C MET A 177 -2.02 20.86 7.74
N ARG A 178 -2.05 22.04 8.38
CA ARG A 178 -0.96 22.50 9.26
C ARG A 178 -0.80 21.61 10.48
N LEU A 179 -1.90 21.20 11.12
CA LEU A 179 -1.86 20.32 12.27
C LEU A 179 -1.30 18.93 11.90
N LEU A 180 -1.80 18.34 10.82
CA LEU A 180 -1.34 17.03 10.34
C LEU A 180 0.11 17.07 9.83
N SER A 181 0.55 18.18 9.21
CA SER A 181 1.94 18.38 8.81
C SER A 181 2.87 18.33 10.05
N ALA A 182 2.53 19.06 11.10
CA ALA A 182 3.31 19.05 12.34
C ALA A 182 3.35 17.67 13.02
N GLU A 183 2.22 16.95 13.01
CA GLU A 183 2.10 15.61 13.60
C GLU A 183 2.91 14.56 12.82
N ARG A 184 3.08 14.74 11.50
CA ARG A 184 3.63 13.75 10.58
C ARG A 184 5.00 14.10 10.03
N GLY A 185 5.82 14.80 10.82
CA GLY A 185 7.22 15.05 10.51
C GLY A 185 7.50 16.33 9.71
N GLY A 186 6.46 17.14 9.42
CA GLY A 186 6.66 18.46 8.86
C GLY A 186 7.10 19.48 9.92
N ASP A 187 7.58 20.63 9.46
CA ASP A 187 8.09 21.73 10.29
C ASP A 187 7.36 23.07 10.01
N PRO A 188 6.01 23.15 10.17
CA PRO A 188 5.23 24.31 9.77
C PRO A 188 5.61 25.58 10.53
N GLU A 189 6.25 25.47 11.68
CA GLU A 189 6.69 26.59 12.51
C GLU A 189 8.14 27.02 12.24
N ARG A 190 8.84 26.39 11.27
CA ARG A 190 10.23 26.75 10.94
C ARG A 190 10.31 28.18 10.41
N PRO A 191 11.08 29.09 11.08
CA PRO A 191 11.25 30.47 10.62
C PRO A 191 11.87 30.52 9.20
N GLY A 192 11.37 31.43 8.37
CA GLY A 192 11.90 31.64 7.01
C GLY A 192 11.22 30.84 5.91
N LYS A 193 10.37 29.89 6.23
CA LYS A 193 9.52 29.23 5.21
C LYS A 193 8.59 30.24 4.56
N LYS A 194 8.36 30.11 3.24
CA LYS A 194 7.44 30.96 2.48
C LYS A 194 6.00 30.61 2.81
N ASN A 195 5.70 29.31 2.89
CA ASN A 195 4.41 28.76 3.32
C ASN A 195 4.68 27.71 4.43
N PRO A 196 3.93 27.70 5.55
CA PRO A 196 4.09 26.69 6.60
C PRO A 196 4.04 25.25 6.09
N LEU A 197 3.32 25.00 4.99
CA LEU A 197 3.15 23.67 4.40
C LEU A 197 4.25 23.27 3.41
N ASP A 198 5.21 24.17 3.09
CA ASP A 198 6.31 23.86 2.16
C ASP A 198 7.11 22.64 2.65
N PRO A 199 7.14 21.51 1.92
CA PRO A 199 7.88 20.35 2.36
C PRO A 199 9.34 20.44 1.96
N MET A 200 10.19 19.74 2.69
CA MET A 200 11.62 19.61 2.37
C MET A 200 11.81 18.71 1.17
N LEU A 201 12.63 19.12 0.21
CA LEU A 201 13.05 18.36 -0.97
C LEU A 201 14.44 17.75 -0.79
N TRP A 202 15.36 18.51 -0.16
CA TRP A 202 16.73 18.09 0.09
C TRP A 202 17.19 18.64 1.44
N MET A 203 17.63 17.74 2.31
CA MET A 203 18.17 18.07 3.61
C MET A 203 19.69 18.11 3.50
N ALA A 204 20.31 19.22 3.84
CA ALA A 204 21.77 19.33 3.92
C ALA A 204 22.34 18.35 4.96
N ALA A 205 23.55 17.87 4.73
CA ALA A 205 24.20 16.88 5.58
C ALA A 205 24.22 17.31 7.06
N ARG A 206 23.91 16.35 7.94
CA ARG A 206 23.92 16.51 9.40
C ARG A 206 25.03 15.65 10.00
N PRO A 207 25.72 16.11 11.06
CA PRO A 207 26.73 15.31 11.74
C PRO A 207 26.18 13.98 12.26
N GLY A 208 26.79 12.88 11.82
CA GLY A 208 26.41 11.53 12.27
C GLY A 208 25.28 10.88 11.47
N GLU A 209 24.72 11.57 10.49
CA GLU A 209 23.72 11.02 9.56
C GLU A 209 24.34 10.68 8.20
N PRO A 210 23.76 9.70 7.46
CA PRO A 210 24.19 9.41 6.10
C PRO A 210 23.90 10.59 5.18
N SER A 211 24.79 10.81 4.21
CA SER A 211 24.62 11.84 3.18
C SER A 211 25.16 11.36 1.82
N TRP A 212 24.66 11.98 0.79
CA TRP A 212 25.01 11.70 -0.60
C TRP A 212 25.36 12.98 -1.33
N ASP A 213 26.13 12.86 -2.40
CA ASP A 213 26.44 13.99 -3.29
C ASP A 213 25.15 14.48 -3.97
N GLY A 214 24.70 15.65 -3.60
CA GLY A 214 23.55 16.35 -4.16
C GLY A 214 23.91 17.29 -5.32
N ALA A 215 25.12 17.20 -5.90
CA ALA A 215 25.61 18.07 -6.95
C ALA A 215 25.47 19.57 -6.54
N SER A 216 24.67 20.36 -7.24
CA SER A 216 24.46 21.78 -6.91
C SER A 216 23.63 22.01 -5.64
N LEU A 217 23.02 20.96 -5.07
CA LEU A 217 22.30 21.01 -3.79
C LEU A 217 23.26 20.82 -2.59
N GLY A 218 24.50 20.36 -2.85
CA GLY A 218 25.47 20.02 -1.80
C GLY A 218 25.24 18.63 -1.21
N GLU A 219 26.15 18.22 -0.30
CA GLU A 219 26.02 16.98 0.47
C GLU A 219 24.74 16.97 1.30
N GLY A 220 23.97 15.86 1.21
CA GLY A 220 22.72 15.75 1.93
C GLY A 220 21.92 14.49 1.62
N ARG A 221 20.62 14.52 1.89
CA ARG A 221 19.67 13.43 1.57
C ARG A 221 18.32 13.98 1.14
N PRO A 222 17.53 13.21 0.37
CA PRO A 222 16.21 13.64 -0.07
C PRO A 222 15.25 13.83 1.11
N GLY A 223 14.26 14.71 0.93
CA GLY A 223 13.06 14.72 1.73
C GLY A 223 12.13 13.55 1.37
N TRP A 224 11.35 13.09 2.33
CA TRP A 224 10.52 11.89 2.21
C TRP A 224 9.56 11.87 1.00
N HIS A 225 8.95 13.00 0.65
CA HIS A 225 7.90 13.02 -0.38
C HIS A 225 8.44 12.88 -1.81
N ILE A 226 9.62 13.46 -2.10
CA ILE A 226 10.20 13.45 -3.46
C ILE A 226 10.73 12.07 -3.87
N GLU A 227 11.03 11.18 -2.91
CA GLU A 227 11.50 9.83 -3.18
C GLU A 227 10.48 9.04 -3.99
N CYS A 228 9.23 8.96 -3.49
CA CYS A 228 8.16 8.26 -4.17
C CYS A 228 7.82 8.89 -5.53
N VAL A 229 7.90 10.21 -5.64
CA VAL A 229 7.67 10.94 -6.90
C VAL A 229 8.70 10.55 -7.96
N ALA A 230 9.97 10.54 -7.59
CA ALA A 230 11.05 10.18 -8.52
C ALA A 230 10.85 8.74 -9.05
N ILE A 231 10.57 7.80 -8.16
CA ILE A 231 10.35 6.40 -8.52
C ILE A 231 9.08 6.24 -9.38
N ALA A 232 7.98 6.90 -9.02
CA ALA A 232 6.74 6.81 -9.77
C ALA A 232 6.86 7.42 -11.18
N LEU A 233 7.50 8.59 -11.30
CA LEU A 233 7.71 9.23 -12.59
C LEU A 233 8.63 8.42 -13.52
N ASP A 234 9.67 7.81 -12.97
CA ASP A 234 10.62 6.98 -13.76
C ASP A 234 9.95 5.73 -14.33
N HIS A 235 9.10 5.07 -13.56
CA HIS A 235 8.53 3.79 -13.93
C HIS A 235 7.11 3.86 -14.49
N LEU A 236 6.30 4.82 -14.09
CA LEU A 236 4.89 4.92 -14.47
C LEU A 236 4.57 6.20 -15.26
N GLY A 237 5.35 7.27 -15.09
CA GLY A 237 5.03 8.59 -15.62
C GLY A 237 3.83 9.24 -14.93
N MET A 238 3.26 10.28 -15.56
CA MET A 238 2.04 10.95 -15.08
C MET A 238 0.77 10.17 -15.42
N GLY A 239 -0.31 10.47 -14.71
CA GLY A 239 -1.64 9.94 -14.98
C GLY A 239 -1.73 8.41 -14.88
N PHE A 240 -0.95 7.77 -14.02
CA PHE A 240 -1.12 6.33 -13.75
C PHE A 240 -2.41 6.04 -12.97
N ASP A 241 -2.87 4.79 -12.98
CA ASP A 241 -4.27 4.51 -12.58
C ASP A 241 -4.52 4.67 -11.09
N ILE A 242 -3.63 4.16 -10.22
CA ILE A 242 -3.81 4.24 -8.76
C ILE A 242 -2.52 4.64 -8.05
N GLN A 243 -2.62 5.70 -7.22
CA GLN A 243 -1.70 5.99 -6.12
C GLN A 243 -2.29 5.39 -4.83
N GLY A 244 -1.57 4.44 -4.20
CA GLY A 244 -2.08 3.70 -3.05
C GLY A 244 -1.23 3.82 -1.79
N GLY A 245 -1.89 3.66 -0.62
CA GLY A 245 -1.23 3.64 0.69
C GLY A 245 -2.20 3.53 1.85
N GLY A 246 -1.71 3.70 3.07
CA GLY A 246 -2.54 3.85 4.27
C GLY A 246 -3.26 5.21 4.28
N SER A 247 -4.36 5.32 5.01
CA SER A 247 -5.16 6.56 5.08
C SER A 247 -4.38 7.73 5.68
N ASP A 248 -3.35 7.46 6.45
CA ASP A 248 -2.45 8.47 7.00
C ASP A 248 -1.51 9.07 5.95
N LEU A 249 -1.35 8.44 4.78
CA LEU A 249 -0.54 8.96 3.68
C LEU A 249 -1.29 9.92 2.76
N ALA A 250 -2.63 10.01 2.84
CA ALA A 250 -3.40 10.96 2.02
C ALA A 250 -2.85 12.39 2.15
N PHE A 251 -2.56 12.80 3.39
CA PHE A 251 -1.84 14.02 3.73
C PHE A 251 -0.83 13.76 4.86
N PRO A 252 0.40 14.27 4.76
CA PRO A 252 0.92 15.14 3.69
C PRO A 252 1.45 14.38 2.47
N HIS A 253 1.73 13.07 2.56
CA HIS A 253 2.62 12.38 1.63
C HIS A 253 2.10 12.36 0.17
N HIS A 254 0.87 11.91 -0.07
CA HIS A 254 0.31 11.84 -1.42
C HIS A 254 -0.03 13.22 -1.98
N GLU A 255 -0.51 14.13 -1.14
CA GLU A 255 -0.74 15.53 -1.52
C GLU A 255 0.55 16.20 -1.99
N MET A 256 1.60 16.13 -1.18
CA MET A 256 2.91 16.71 -1.51
C MET A 256 3.53 16.03 -2.73
N GLY A 257 3.40 14.71 -2.84
CA GLY A 257 3.89 13.95 -3.98
C GLY A 257 3.22 14.36 -5.29
N ALA A 258 1.89 14.50 -5.30
CA ALA A 258 1.15 14.99 -6.45
C ALA A 258 1.62 16.40 -6.86
N SER A 259 1.74 17.29 -5.88
CA SER A 259 2.18 18.66 -6.09
C SER A 259 3.59 18.75 -6.68
N HIS A 260 4.54 17.96 -6.17
CA HIS A 260 5.89 17.89 -6.73
C HIS A 260 5.89 17.43 -8.20
N ALA A 261 5.16 16.35 -8.50
CA ALA A 261 5.09 15.79 -9.85
C ALA A 261 4.44 16.77 -10.84
N GLN A 262 3.36 17.42 -10.44
CA GLN A 262 2.64 18.40 -11.25
C GLN A 262 3.48 19.65 -11.52
N ALA A 263 4.18 20.17 -10.52
CA ALA A 263 5.11 21.29 -10.71
C ALA A 263 6.32 20.93 -11.59
N LEU A 264 6.81 19.68 -11.50
CA LEU A 264 7.92 19.18 -12.32
C LEU A 264 7.57 19.04 -13.81
N THR A 265 6.35 18.59 -14.08
CA THR A 265 5.94 18.18 -15.43
C THR A 265 5.04 19.19 -16.13
N GLY A 266 4.30 19.99 -15.35
CA GLY A 266 3.23 20.83 -15.86
C GLY A 266 1.98 20.03 -16.27
N GLU A 267 1.91 18.73 -15.94
CA GLU A 267 0.79 17.85 -16.24
C GLU A 267 -0.04 17.59 -14.97
N HIS A 268 -1.35 17.34 -15.13
CA HIS A 268 -2.31 17.00 -14.07
C HIS A 268 -3.35 16.01 -14.61
N PRO A 269 -3.81 15.03 -13.83
CA PRO A 269 -3.38 14.67 -12.47
C PRO A 269 -2.12 13.80 -12.44
N PHE A 270 -1.45 13.71 -11.29
CA PHE A 270 -0.35 12.77 -11.06
C PHE A 270 -0.83 11.32 -11.12
N ALA A 271 -1.95 11.00 -10.46
CA ALA A 271 -2.63 9.70 -10.54
C ALA A 271 -4.11 9.89 -10.82
N GLN A 272 -4.76 8.91 -11.49
CA GLN A 272 -6.19 8.96 -11.81
C GLN A 272 -7.06 8.73 -10.58
N ALA A 273 -6.57 7.98 -9.59
CA ALA A 273 -7.23 7.73 -8.31
C ALA A 273 -6.23 7.69 -7.16
N TYR A 274 -6.64 8.20 -6.02
CA TYR A 274 -5.92 8.11 -4.75
C TYR A 274 -6.68 7.19 -3.80
N VAL A 275 -6.13 5.99 -3.57
CA VAL A 275 -6.80 4.92 -2.85
C VAL A 275 -6.11 4.69 -1.51
N HIS A 276 -6.89 4.73 -0.43
CA HIS A 276 -6.35 4.65 0.92
C HIS A 276 -7.00 3.53 1.73
N ALA A 277 -6.15 2.69 2.34
CA ALA A 277 -6.59 1.66 3.28
C ALA A 277 -6.80 2.25 4.68
N GLY A 278 -7.85 1.81 5.36
CA GLY A 278 -8.13 2.18 6.75
C GLY A 278 -7.08 1.66 7.73
N MET A 279 -7.08 2.21 8.92
CA MET A 279 -6.11 1.89 9.97
C MET A 279 -6.54 0.65 10.75
N VAL A 280 -5.54 -0.14 11.19
CA VAL A 280 -5.77 -1.27 12.10
C VAL A 280 -5.32 -0.86 13.51
N GLY A 281 -6.25 -0.88 14.44
CA GLY A 281 -6.03 -0.60 15.85
C GLY A 281 -5.85 -1.86 16.70
N LEU A 282 -5.46 -1.68 17.95
CA LEU A 282 -5.43 -2.69 18.99
C LEU A 282 -5.82 -2.03 20.33
N ASP A 283 -6.78 -2.63 21.04
CA ASP A 283 -7.27 -2.18 22.34
C ASP A 283 -7.82 -0.74 22.36
N GLY A 284 -8.54 -0.34 21.30
CA GLY A 284 -9.13 0.98 21.15
C GLY A 284 -8.19 2.08 20.69
N GLU A 285 -6.95 1.70 20.27
CA GLU A 285 -5.94 2.64 19.86
C GLU A 285 -5.26 2.20 18.55
N LYS A 286 -4.83 3.17 17.71
CA LYS A 286 -4.01 2.88 16.53
C LYS A 286 -2.80 2.05 16.96
N MET A 287 -2.51 0.97 16.23
CA MET A 287 -1.25 0.25 16.38
C MET A 287 -0.10 1.21 16.13
N SER A 288 0.73 1.42 17.13
CA SER A 288 1.92 2.26 17.00
C SER A 288 3.07 1.71 17.84
N LYS A 289 4.28 1.95 17.35
CA LYS A 289 5.51 1.48 17.98
C LYS A 289 5.82 2.18 19.29
N SER A 290 5.50 3.46 19.38
CA SER A 290 5.67 4.24 20.61
C SER A 290 4.84 3.69 21.78
N ARG A 291 3.76 2.98 21.46
CA ARG A 291 2.86 2.35 22.44
C ARG A 291 3.18 0.87 22.69
N GLY A 292 4.00 0.25 21.84
CA GLY A 292 4.36 -1.17 21.97
C GLY A 292 3.19 -2.13 21.75
N ASN A 293 2.10 -1.67 21.10
CA ASN A 293 0.86 -2.40 20.85
C ASN A 293 0.79 -2.93 19.41
N LEU A 294 1.88 -3.54 18.90
CA LEU A 294 1.93 -4.06 17.53
C LEU A 294 1.68 -5.56 17.50
N VAL A 295 0.85 -6.00 16.57
CA VAL A 295 0.72 -7.42 16.20
C VAL A 295 1.46 -7.65 14.89
N PHE A 296 2.49 -8.46 14.94
CA PHE A 296 3.37 -8.74 13.81
C PHE A 296 2.96 -10.01 13.07
N VAL A 297 2.95 -9.97 11.74
CA VAL A 297 2.70 -11.14 10.89
C VAL A 297 3.71 -12.25 11.17
N SER A 298 5.00 -11.89 11.27
CA SER A 298 6.08 -12.83 11.58
C SER A 298 5.94 -13.51 12.95
N ALA A 299 5.36 -12.82 13.95
CA ALA A 299 5.07 -13.40 15.26
C ALA A 299 3.97 -14.46 15.16
N LEU A 300 2.84 -14.13 14.51
CA LEU A 300 1.74 -15.08 14.29
C LEU A 300 2.22 -16.33 13.51
N ARG A 301 3.07 -16.14 12.48
CA ARG A 301 3.66 -17.25 11.72
C ARG A 301 4.55 -18.16 12.61
N ARG A 302 5.39 -17.56 13.46
CA ARG A 302 6.24 -18.31 14.41
C ARG A 302 5.43 -19.09 15.44
N ASP A 303 4.28 -18.56 15.83
CA ASP A 303 3.33 -19.21 16.75
C ASP A 303 2.51 -20.32 16.05
N GLY A 304 2.81 -20.60 14.77
CA GLY A 304 2.19 -21.69 14.00
C GLY A 304 0.82 -21.35 13.41
N VAL A 305 0.44 -20.07 13.38
CA VAL A 305 -0.80 -19.65 12.71
C VAL A 305 -0.66 -19.84 11.20
N ASP A 306 -1.64 -20.49 10.58
CA ASP A 306 -1.68 -20.64 9.13
C ASP A 306 -1.79 -19.26 8.45
N PRO A 307 -0.86 -18.90 7.53
CA PRO A 307 -0.89 -17.61 6.84
C PRO A 307 -2.20 -17.36 6.06
N ALA A 308 -2.85 -18.42 5.57
CA ALA A 308 -4.17 -18.30 4.94
C ALA A 308 -5.24 -17.81 5.93
N ALA A 309 -5.17 -18.20 7.21
CA ALA A 309 -6.07 -17.68 8.24
C ALA A 309 -5.75 -16.21 8.58
N ILE A 310 -4.46 -15.82 8.62
CA ILE A 310 -4.07 -14.42 8.80
C ILE A 310 -4.66 -13.58 7.66
N ARG A 311 -4.52 -14.04 6.41
CA ARG A 311 -5.08 -13.36 5.24
C ARG A 311 -6.61 -13.26 5.30
N LEU A 312 -7.31 -14.33 5.71
CA LEU A 312 -8.76 -14.30 5.90
C LEU A 312 -9.21 -13.33 6.99
N ALA A 313 -8.40 -13.16 8.05
CA ALA A 313 -8.67 -12.17 9.07
C ALA A 313 -8.60 -10.74 8.50
N LEU A 314 -7.60 -10.44 7.66
CA LEU A 314 -7.48 -9.15 6.95
C LEU A 314 -8.66 -8.91 6.01
N LEU A 315 -9.07 -9.93 5.25
CA LEU A 315 -10.20 -9.86 4.30
C LEU A 315 -11.56 -9.74 4.99
N SER A 316 -11.65 -10.01 6.30
CA SER A 316 -12.92 -9.97 7.05
C SER A 316 -13.46 -8.56 7.27
N ARG A 317 -12.70 -7.54 6.94
CA ARG A 317 -13.07 -6.12 7.05
C ARG A 317 -12.91 -5.44 5.70
N HIS A 318 -13.77 -4.45 5.46
CA HIS A 318 -13.63 -3.64 4.25
C HIS A 318 -12.34 -2.82 4.33
N TYR A 319 -11.57 -2.77 3.24
CA TYR A 319 -10.23 -2.17 3.23
C TYR A 319 -10.17 -0.71 3.69
N ARG A 320 -11.25 0.07 3.45
CA ARG A 320 -11.33 1.49 3.84
C ARG A 320 -11.75 1.72 5.29
N SER A 321 -12.27 0.69 5.96
CA SER A 321 -12.74 0.85 7.33
C SER A 321 -11.59 0.79 8.31
N ASP A 322 -11.56 1.70 9.28
CA ASP A 322 -10.75 1.52 10.47
C ASP A 322 -11.34 0.38 11.31
N TRP A 323 -10.49 -0.48 11.83
CA TRP A 323 -10.94 -1.62 12.62
C TRP A 323 -9.91 -2.07 13.66
N GLU A 324 -10.39 -2.84 14.64
CA GLU A 324 -9.58 -3.37 15.73
C GLU A 324 -9.17 -4.82 15.47
N TRP A 325 -7.87 -5.09 15.55
CA TRP A 325 -7.38 -6.46 15.64
C TRP A 325 -7.75 -7.06 16.98
N THR A 326 -8.35 -8.25 16.99
CA THR A 326 -8.66 -9.01 18.21
C THR A 326 -8.35 -10.48 17.99
N GLY A 327 -8.10 -11.21 19.08
CA GLY A 327 -7.96 -12.67 19.02
C GLY A 327 -9.19 -13.36 18.44
N GLN A 328 -10.39 -12.77 18.58
CA GLN A 328 -11.63 -13.31 18.02
C GLN A 328 -11.63 -13.22 16.48
N VAL A 329 -11.16 -12.10 15.90
CA VAL A 329 -11.04 -11.96 14.44
C VAL A 329 -10.18 -13.07 13.86
N LEU A 330 -9.06 -13.39 14.52
CA LEU A 330 -8.19 -14.49 14.09
C LEU A 330 -8.85 -15.85 14.29
N ALA A 331 -9.51 -16.09 15.43
CA ALA A 331 -10.18 -17.36 15.69
C ALA A 331 -11.29 -17.63 14.65
N ASP A 332 -12.11 -16.63 14.33
CA ASP A 332 -13.14 -16.72 13.29
C ASP A 332 -12.56 -17.05 11.92
N ALA A 333 -11.39 -16.47 11.59
CA ALA A 333 -10.70 -16.72 10.33
C ALA A 333 -10.15 -18.16 10.26
N VAL A 334 -9.59 -18.68 11.35
CA VAL A 334 -9.12 -20.08 11.45
C VAL A 334 -10.30 -21.05 11.27
N GLU A 335 -11.44 -20.81 11.91
CA GLU A 335 -12.63 -21.64 11.75
C GLU A 335 -13.19 -21.56 10.32
N ARG A 336 -13.22 -20.36 9.72
CA ARG A 336 -13.63 -20.17 8.32
C ARG A 336 -12.78 -20.98 7.38
N LEU A 337 -11.45 -20.90 7.51
CA LEU A 337 -10.51 -21.65 6.70
C LEU A 337 -10.73 -23.16 6.81
N ALA A 338 -10.95 -23.66 8.03
CA ALA A 338 -11.22 -25.08 8.25
C ALA A 338 -12.53 -25.53 7.58
N ARG A 339 -13.61 -24.72 7.67
CA ARG A 339 -14.89 -25.00 7.00
C ARG A 339 -14.73 -25.02 5.47
N TRP A 340 -14.00 -24.06 4.90
CA TRP A 340 -13.80 -23.98 3.45
C TRP A 340 -12.99 -25.17 2.94
N ARG A 341 -11.90 -25.53 3.61
CA ARG A 341 -11.08 -26.72 3.27
C ARG A 341 -11.89 -28.00 3.33
N ALA A 342 -12.74 -28.16 4.35
CA ALA A 342 -13.63 -29.32 4.46
C ALA A 342 -14.67 -29.35 3.33
N ALA A 343 -15.22 -28.20 2.93
CA ALA A 343 -16.20 -28.13 1.85
C ALA A 343 -15.61 -28.49 0.48
N VAL A 344 -14.41 -27.96 0.14
CA VAL A 344 -13.77 -28.25 -1.15
C VAL A 344 -13.07 -29.60 -1.21
N SER A 345 -12.90 -30.31 -0.09
CA SER A 345 -12.32 -31.66 -0.07
C SER A 345 -13.27 -32.75 -0.52
N ARG A 346 -14.56 -32.42 -0.73
CA ARG A 346 -15.56 -33.37 -1.25
C ARG A 346 -15.41 -33.60 -2.74
N PRO A 347 -15.82 -34.76 -3.27
CA PRO A 347 -15.67 -35.09 -4.68
C PRO A 347 -16.60 -34.30 -5.61
N ASP A 348 -17.71 -33.80 -5.08
CA ASP A 348 -18.74 -33.04 -5.77
C ASP A 348 -19.35 -31.95 -4.88
N GLY A 349 -20.22 -31.11 -5.43
CA GLY A 349 -20.87 -30.07 -4.69
C GLY A 349 -22.03 -29.39 -5.43
N PRO A 350 -22.64 -28.35 -4.84
CA PRO A 350 -23.53 -27.44 -5.54
C PRO A 350 -22.77 -26.68 -6.62
N SER A 351 -23.42 -26.28 -7.72
CA SER A 351 -22.79 -25.46 -8.76
C SER A 351 -22.09 -24.23 -8.14
N ALA A 352 -20.90 -23.93 -8.62
CA ALA A 352 -20.09 -22.81 -8.18
C ALA A 352 -20.21 -21.56 -9.08
N ASP A 353 -20.97 -21.61 -10.18
CA ASP A 353 -21.04 -20.51 -11.16
C ASP A 353 -21.54 -19.21 -10.54
N ALA A 354 -22.62 -19.29 -9.73
CA ALA A 354 -23.16 -18.12 -9.05
C ALA A 354 -22.16 -17.53 -8.04
N LEU A 355 -21.42 -18.38 -7.32
CA LEU A 355 -20.38 -17.95 -6.39
C LEU A 355 -19.27 -17.15 -7.10
N VAL A 356 -18.80 -17.63 -8.26
CA VAL A 356 -17.75 -16.93 -9.03
C VAL A 356 -18.21 -15.52 -9.37
N GLU A 357 -19.43 -15.36 -9.86
CA GLU A 357 -19.98 -14.06 -10.23
C GLU A 357 -20.22 -13.16 -8.99
N GLU A 358 -20.70 -13.69 -7.89
CA GLU A 358 -20.89 -12.95 -6.63
C GLU A 358 -19.55 -12.43 -6.08
N VAL A 359 -18.50 -13.25 -6.10
CA VAL A 359 -17.15 -12.84 -5.64
C VAL A 359 -16.59 -11.75 -6.57
N ARG A 360 -16.74 -11.91 -7.90
CA ARG A 360 -16.33 -10.90 -8.88
C ARG A 360 -17.06 -9.57 -8.68
N GLU A 361 -18.36 -9.62 -8.48
CA GLU A 361 -19.18 -8.42 -8.26
C GLU A 361 -18.77 -7.68 -6.98
N ALA A 362 -18.60 -8.42 -5.89
CA ALA A 362 -18.20 -7.87 -4.61
C ALA A 362 -16.82 -7.17 -4.69
N LEU A 363 -15.83 -7.84 -5.29
CA LEU A 363 -14.49 -7.26 -5.38
C LEU A 363 -14.40 -6.13 -6.42
N ALA A 364 -15.21 -6.16 -7.48
CA ALA A 364 -15.28 -5.07 -8.44
C ALA A 364 -15.98 -3.82 -7.87
N ASP A 365 -16.81 -3.95 -6.84
CA ASP A 365 -17.47 -2.85 -6.16
C ASP A 365 -16.73 -2.44 -4.88
N ASP A 366 -15.67 -1.67 -5.05
CA ASP A 366 -14.88 -1.08 -3.95
C ASP A 366 -14.20 -2.15 -3.06
N LEU A 367 -13.78 -3.26 -3.67
CA LEU A 367 -13.08 -4.35 -3.01
C LEU A 367 -13.84 -4.90 -1.79
N ASP A 368 -15.16 -5.07 -1.89
CA ASP A 368 -15.97 -5.60 -0.78
C ASP A 368 -15.63 -7.07 -0.47
N SER A 369 -14.45 -7.26 0.14
CA SER A 369 -13.98 -8.57 0.56
C SER A 369 -14.91 -9.24 1.58
N PRO A 370 -15.56 -8.55 2.55
CA PRO A 370 -16.56 -9.15 3.42
C PRO A 370 -17.71 -9.81 2.65
N ALA A 371 -18.25 -9.16 1.61
CA ALA A 371 -19.29 -9.73 0.76
C ALA A 371 -18.78 -10.94 -0.04
N ALA A 372 -17.55 -10.85 -0.56
CA ALA A 372 -16.90 -11.96 -1.24
C ALA A 372 -16.72 -13.19 -0.31
N LEU A 373 -16.24 -12.97 0.94
CA LEU A 373 -16.14 -14.04 1.95
C LEU A 373 -17.52 -14.66 2.26
N ALA A 374 -18.56 -13.82 2.36
CA ALA A 374 -19.92 -14.30 2.64
C ALA A 374 -20.47 -15.17 1.49
N ALA A 375 -20.11 -14.89 0.24
CA ALA A 375 -20.50 -15.75 -0.89
C ALA A 375 -19.88 -17.16 -0.77
N VAL A 376 -18.59 -17.23 -0.41
CA VAL A 376 -17.91 -18.52 -0.19
C VAL A 376 -18.47 -19.25 1.02
N ASP A 377 -18.75 -18.52 2.13
CA ASP A 377 -19.38 -19.10 3.34
C ASP A 377 -20.73 -19.73 3.02
N ARG A 378 -21.58 -19.06 2.20
CA ARG A 378 -22.88 -19.62 1.76
C ARG A 378 -22.72 -20.92 0.99
N TRP A 379 -21.80 -20.94 0.02
CA TRP A 379 -21.53 -22.15 -0.77
C TRP A 379 -21.04 -23.30 0.15
N ALA A 380 -20.10 -23.01 1.04
CA ALA A 380 -19.56 -24.00 1.98
C ALA A 380 -20.64 -24.54 2.94
N ALA A 381 -21.56 -23.70 3.38
CA ALA A 381 -22.70 -24.11 4.22
C ALA A 381 -23.68 -25.00 3.44
N LEU A 382 -24.01 -24.63 2.21
CA LEU A 382 -24.87 -25.43 1.33
C LEU A 382 -24.24 -26.80 1.03
N GLN A 383 -22.94 -26.83 0.73
CA GLN A 383 -22.16 -28.04 0.55
C GLN A 383 -22.21 -28.95 1.81
N GLY A 384 -22.16 -28.35 3.01
CA GLY A 384 -22.25 -29.07 4.27
C GLY A 384 -23.62 -29.68 4.56
N ALA A 385 -24.68 -28.95 4.22
CA ALA A 385 -26.08 -29.31 4.55
C ALA A 385 -26.71 -30.26 3.51
N GLU A 386 -26.54 -29.97 2.22
CA GLU A 386 -27.26 -30.60 1.13
C GLU A 386 -26.34 -31.39 0.17
N GLY A 387 -25.06 -30.97 0.07
CA GLY A 387 -24.15 -31.48 -0.96
C GLY A 387 -24.54 -31.01 -2.35
N GLY A 388 -24.13 -31.76 -3.36
CA GLY A 388 -24.44 -31.49 -4.76
C GLY A 388 -23.97 -32.62 -5.66
N THR A 389 -24.06 -32.43 -6.95
CA THR A 389 -23.68 -33.43 -7.97
C THR A 389 -22.70 -32.92 -9.02
N ASP A 390 -22.21 -31.68 -8.86
CA ASP A 390 -21.23 -31.10 -9.76
C ASP A 390 -19.82 -31.42 -9.27
N GLU A 391 -19.18 -32.39 -9.96
CA GLU A 391 -17.81 -32.81 -9.68
C GLU A 391 -16.76 -31.68 -9.91
N GLY A 392 -17.10 -30.67 -10.73
CA GLY A 392 -16.23 -29.54 -11.03
C GLY A 392 -16.27 -28.44 -9.97
N ALA A 393 -17.35 -28.34 -9.19
CA ALA A 393 -17.63 -27.24 -8.30
C ALA A 393 -16.57 -27.06 -7.19
N PRO A 394 -16.13 -28.06 -6.43
CA PRO A 394 -15.13 -27.85 -5.38
C PRO A 394 -13.81 -27.30 -5.92
N GLY A 395 -13.37 -27.81 -7.08
CA GLY A 395 -12.17 -27.32 -7.76
C GLY A 395 -12.33 -25.89 -8.29
N LEU A 396 -13.49 -25.50 -8.78
CA LEU A 396 -13.78 -24.14 -9.22
C LEU A 396 -13.80 -23.17 -8.04
N VAL A 397 -14.42 -23.54 -6.91
CA VAL A 397 -14.41 -22.73 -5.68
C VAL A 397 -12.99 -22.54 -5.18
N SER A 398 -12.19 -23.59 -5.08
CA SER A 398 -10.79 -23.49 -4.65
C SER A 398 -9.98 -22.55 -5.54
N ARG A 399 -10.09 -22.66 -6.87
CA ARG A 399 -9.43 -21.74 -7.80
C ARG A 399 -9.96 -20.31 -7.69
N THR A 400 -11.26 -20.09 -7.46
CA THR A 400 -11.85 -18.77 -7.31
C THR A 400 -11.30 -18.07 -6.05
N VAL A 401 -11.26 -18.78 -4.95
CA VAL A 401 -10.74 -18.30 -3.68
C VAL A 401 -9.24 -17.98 -3.78
N ASP A 402 -8.46 -18.83 -4.44
CA ASP A 402 -7.03 -18.57 -4.69
C ASP A 402 -6.84 -17.39 -5.65
N ALA A 403 -7.52 -17.36 -6.79
CA ALA A 403 -7.34 -16.33 -7.80
C ALA A 403 -7.73 -14.93 -7.30
N LEU A 404 -8.91 -14.82 -6.69
CA LEU A 404 -9.53 -13.53 -6.36
C LEU A 404 -9.26 -13.06 -4.93
N LEU A 405 -9.09 -13.99 -3.98
CA LEU A 405 -8.85 -13.66 -2.58
C LEU A 405 -7.41 -14.00 -2.12
N GLY A 406 -6.64 -14.70 -2.95
CA GLY A 406 -5.25 -15.10 -2.64
C GLY A 406 -5.14 -16.13 -1.52
N VAL A 407 -6.19 -16.88 -1.26
CA VAL A 407 -6.26 -17.92 -0.21
C VAL A 407 -6.21 -19.30 -0.87
N ALA A 408 -5.12 -20.03 -0.67
CA ALA A 408 -5.01 -21.42 -1.11
C ALA A 408 -5.70 -22.36 -0.10
N LEU A 409 -6.67 -23.16 -0.59
CA LEU A 409 -7.46 -24.09 0.21
C LEU A 409 -6.89 -25.50 0.18
#